data_0c934d7f4e8be4282f78ca29e5999627
#
_entry.id   0c934d7f4e8be4282f78ca29e5999627
#
_cell.length_a   1.000
_cell.length_b   1.000
_cell.length_c   1.000
_cell.angle_alpha   90.00
_cell.angle_beta   90.00
_cell.angle_gamma   90.00
#
_symmetry.space_group_name_H-M   'P 1'
#
loop_
_entity.id
_entity.type
_entity.pdbx_description
1 polymer ?
#
loop_
_entity_poly.entity_id
_entity_poly.type
_entity_poly.pdbx_seq_one_letter_code
_entity_poly.pdbx_strand_id
1 'polypeptide(L)'
;MASSHNTAPVAARRAHTRLVHGTSTDDPWFWLRNRDDAEVLDYLRAENSWTERSTAHLETLRNVLYEEIKSRVKESDQSVPVPKGPWEYRLRTGEGLQYPIHVRQRRGQPHTEEVLLDENDLAEGSDYFALGDLVVSPDHRFLAYTADTEGDEEYDLTVVDLESGEVIDSGIRQLSYGLVWANDCQSLFMVFTDSARRPDRIVRHVVGRSNSEDFTVFTEPDERFWVGVGGTRSERFVVISSESKTSSECWLLDANVSDSEPLLVEPRRNGHEYRVCHQGDRLLILTNDNAVDFRLVEAPLEDPGSSNWREIIPHREGVRIEDVDAFETFTVVTERRDAIPVLHVMDHSLNREFEIRMDEPVFEAGSGANAEYATRIFRYGYTSMVTPPSTYEVDVDTCLLYTSDAADE
;
A
#
# COMPACT_ATOMS: atom_id res chain seq x y z
N MET A 1 12.30 -31.19 -47.60
CA MET A 1 11.46 -31.52 -46.42
C MET A 1 11.31 -30.27 -45.59
N ALA A 2 10.18 -29.59 -45.69
CA ALA A 2 9.93 -28.35 -44.95
C ALA A 2 9.74 -28.70 -43.46
N SER A 3 10.47 -27.97 -42.61
CA SER A 3 10.55 -28.18 -41.17
C SER A 3 9.18 -28.02 -40.49
N SER A 4 8.68 -29.10 -39.93
CA SER A 4 7.46 -29.16 -39.10
C SER A 4 7.62 -28.53 -37.70
N HIS A 5 8.67 -27.67 -37.49
CA HIS A 5 9.05 -27.20 -36.17
C HIS A 5 8.77 -25.71 -35.90
N ASN A 6 8.03 -25.03 -36.78
CA ASN A 6 7.80 -23.59 -36.65
C ASN A 6 6.32 -23.18 -36.52
N THR A 7 5.46 -24.09 -36.12
CA THR A 7 4.07 -23.74 -35.80
C THR A 7 3.91 -23.59 -34.30
N ALA A 8 3.17 -22.54 -33.89
CA ALA A 8 2.81 -22.34 -32.49
C ALA A 8 2.02 -23.56 -31.97
N PRO A 9 2.18 -23.94 -30.73
CA PRO A 9 1.34 -24.95 -30.09
C PRO A 9 -0.13 -24.55 -30.16
N VAL A 10 -1.02 -25.56 -30.20
CA VAL A 10 -2.45 -25.31 -30.23
C VAL A 10 -3.11 -26.10 -29.12
N ALA A 11 -3.76 -25.40 -28.19
CA ALA A 11 -4.50 -26.03 -27.11
C ALA A 11 -5.63 -26.89 -27.64
N ALA A 12 -5.78 -28.12 -27.11
CA ALA A 12 -6.84 -29.03 -27.46
C ALA A 12 -8.21 -28.43 -27.14
N ARG A 13 -9.14 -28.55 -28.09
CA ARG A 13 -10.53 -28.12 -27.87
C ARG A 13 -11.31 -29.24 -27.20
N ARG A 14 -11.94 -28.95 -26.04
CA ARG A 14 -12.82 -29.88 -25.30
C ARG A 14 -14.20 -29.26 -25.14
N ALA A 15 -15.24 -30.02 -25.36
CA ALA A 15 -16.59 -29.50 -25.19
C ALA A 15 -16.85 -29.14 -23.72
N HIS A 16 -17.09 -27.88 -23.46
CA HIS A 16 -17.49 -27.36 -22.15
C HIS A 16 -18.38 -26.15 -22.35
N THR A 17 -19.49 -26.10 -21.62
CA THR A 17 -20.43 -24.99 -21.65
C THR A 17 -20.51 -24.37 -20.27
N ARG A 18 -20.26 -23.06 -20.19
CA ARG A 18 -20.41 -22.27 -18.97
C ARG A 18 -21.77 -21.58 -18.96
N LEU A 19 -22.44 -21.64 -17.82
CA LEU A 19 -23.66 -20.87 -17.58
C LEU A 19 -23.35 -19.77 -16.57
N VAL A 20 -23.37 -18.50 -17.01
CA VAL A 20 -23.07 -17.33 -16.15
C VAL A 20 -24.19 -16.31 -16.34
N HIS A 21 -24.84 -15.93 -15.26
CA HIS A 21 -25.98 -14.99 -15.23
C HIS A 21 -27.08 -15.34 -16.24
N GLY A 22 -27.39 -16.65 -16.41
CA GLY A 22 -28.38 -17.13 -17.33
C GLY A 22 -27.95 -17.18 -18.81
N THR A 23 -26.74 -16.77 -19.14
CA THR A 23 -26.16 -16.85 -20.48
C THR A 23 -25.27 -18.07 -20.62
N SER A 24 -25.55 -18.87 -21.63
CA SER A 24 -24.78 -20.07 -21.99
C SER A 24 -23.68 -19.69 -22.98
N THR A 25 -22.43 -20.04 -22.67
CA THR A 25 -21.26 -19.76 -23.52
C THR A 25 -20.41 -21.02 -23.64
N ASP A 26 -20.03 -21.38 -24.85
CA ASP A 26 -19.10 -22.48 -25.08
C ASP A 26 -17.67 -22.02 -24.82
N ASP A 27 -16.97 -22.76 -23.94
CA ASP A 27 -15.59 -22.49 -23.56
C ASP A 27 -14.73 -23.75 -23.75
N PRO A 28 -14.26 -24.03 -24.97
CA PRO A 28 -13.55 -25.27 -25.29
C PRO A 28 -12.16 -25.34 -24.64
N TRP A 29 -11.69 -24.29 -24.00
CA TRP A 29 -10.41 -24.24 -23.32
C TRP A 29 -10.54 -24.13 -21.78
N PHE A 30 -11.73 -24.34 -21.23
CA PHE A 30 -12.00 -24.31 -19.79
C PHE A 30 -11.08 -25.22 -18.98
N TRP A 31 -10.59 -26.31 -19.55
CA TRP A 31 -9.66 -27.25 -18.94
C TRP A 31 -8.30 -26.65 -18.59
N LEU A 32 -7.85 -25.57 -19.28
CA LEU A 32 -6.58 -24.89 -19.02
C LEU A 32 -6.51 -24.22 -17.64
N ARG A 33 -7.64 -24.08 -16.96
CA ARG A 33 -7.67 -23.55 -15.58
C ARG A 33 -7.13 -24.53 -14.52
N ASN A 34 -6.96 -25.79 -14.86
CA ASN A 34 -6.48 -26.82 -13.93
C ASN A 34 -4.96 -26.73 -13.81
N ARG A 35 -4.48 -25.96 -12.86
CA ARG A 35 -3.05 -25.60 -12.70
C ARG A 35 -2.13 -26.81 -12.60
N ASP A 36 -2.55 -27.88 -11.90
CA ASP A 36 -1.75 -29.07 -11.60
C ASP A 36 -1.92 -30.19 -12.64
N ASP A 37 -2.72 -29.98 -13.67
CA ASP A 37 -2.93 -30.98 -14.74
C ASP A 37 -1.66 -31.05 -15.61
N ALA A 38 -1.09 -32.26 -15.71
CA ALA A 38 0.13 -32.50 -16.48
C ALA A 38 0.01 -32.06 -17.95
N GLU A 39 -1.16 -32.19 -18.57
CA GLU A 39 -1.39 -31.75 -19.95
C GLU A 39 -1.41 -30.24 -20.09
N VAL A 40 -1.93 -29.51 -19.08
CA VAL A 40 -1.84 -28.04 -19.00
C VAL A 40 -0.39 -27.60 -18.91
N LEU A 41 0.38 -28.21 -18.00
CA LEU A 41 1.80 -27.91 -17.81
C LEU A 41 2.62 -28.20 -19.07
N ASP A 42 2.35 -29.32 -19.76
CA ASP A 42 3.04 -29.67 -21.00
C ASP A 42 2.69 -28.71 -22.14
N TYR A 43 1.43 -28.27 -22.23
CA TYR A 43 1.04 -27.23 -23.18
C TYR A 43 1.78 -25.91 -22.91
N LEU A 44 1.83 -25.44 -21.66
CA LEU A 44 2.56 -24.20 -21.29
C LEU A 44 4.06 -24.29 -21.57
N ARG A 45 4.69 -25.44 -21.27
CA ARG A 45 6.11 -25.69 -21.62
C ARG A 45 6.34 -25.67 -23.13
N ALA A 46 5.41 -26.20 -23.92
CA ALA A 46 5.49 -26.16 -25.37
C ALA A 46 5.39 -24.73 -25.92
N GLU A 47 4.49 -23.88 -25.35
CA GLU A 47 4.38 -22.46 -25.69
C GLU A 47 5.67 -21.69 -25.35
N ASN A 48 6.22 -21.88 -24.16
CA ASN A 48 7.49 -21.25 -23.76
C ASN A 48 8.62 -21.65 -24.72
N SER A 49 8.76 -22.96 -24.99
CA SER A 49 9.79 -23.45 -25.93
C SER A 49 9.61 -22.93 -27.36
N TRP A 50 8.37 -22.76 -27.80
CA TRP A 50 8.11 -22.15 -29.12
C TRP A 50 8.48 -20.65 -29.11
N THR A 51 8.14 -19.92 -28.06
CA THR A 51 8.49 -18.49 -27.88
C THR A 51 9.99 -18.30 -27.91
N GLU A 52 10.74 -19.08 -27.12
CA GLU A 52 12.21 -19.04 -27.09
C GLU A 52 12.82 -19.23 -28.49
N ARG A 53 12.39 -20.28 -29.21
CA ARG A 53 12.88 -20.52 -30.58
C ARG A 53 12.52 -19.41 -31.55
N SER A 54 11.28 -18.91 -31.44
CA SER A 54 10.77 -17.89 -32.38
C SER A 54 11.43 -16.54 -32.17
N THR A 55 11.83 -16.24 -30.94
CA THR A 55 12.45 -14.97 -30.56
C THR A 55 13.99 -15.04 -30.42
N ALA A 56 14.60 -16.22 -30.64
CA ALA A 56 16.06 -16.41 -30.49
C ALA A 56 16.89 -15.43 -31.33
N HIS A 57 16.39 -15.02 -32.51
CA HIS A 57 17.06 -14.04 -33.37
C HIS A 57 17.10 -12.63 -32.76
N LEU A 58 16.33 -12.35 -31.70
CA LEU A 58 16.30 -11.07 -31.00
C LEU A 58 17.21 -11.03 -29.77
N GLU A 59 17.88 -12.13 -29.43
CA GLU A 59 18.70 -12.24 -28.21
C GLU A 59 19.76 -11.16 -28.09
N THR A 60 20.52 -10.91 -29.18
CA THR A 60 21.53 -9.85 -29.18
C THR A 60 20.91 -8.47 -28.94
N LEU A 61 19.78 -8.16 -29.58
CA LEU A 61 19.09 -6.88 -29.37
C LEU A 61 18.56 -6.77 -27.93
N ARG A 62 17.99 -7.85 -27.39
CA ARG A 62 17.48 -7.90 -26.00
C ARG A 62 18.59 -7.62 -25.00
N ASN A 63 19.76 -8.24 -25.18
CA ASN A 63 20.91 -8.03 -24.30
C ASN A 63 21.43 -6.59 -24.38
N VAL A 64 21.52 -6.00 -25.60
CA VAL A 64 21.93 -4.60 -25.76
C VAL A 64 20.95 -3.65 -25.06
N LEU A 65 19.64 -3.86 -25.23
CA LEU A 65 18.62 -3.03 -24.58
C LEU A 65 18.62 -3.23 -23.05
N TYR A 66 18.81 -4.45 -22.58
CA TYR A 66 18.90 -4.74 -21.15
C TYR A 66 20.08 -4.00 -20.52
N GLU A 67 21.27 -4.11 -21.09
CA GLU A 67 22.46 -3.42 -20.58
C GLU A 67 22.32 -1.89 -20.67
N GLU A 68 21.70 -1.37 -21.72
CA GLU A 68 21.44 0.07 -21.87
C GLU A 68 20.48 0.56 -20.76
N ILE A 69 19.39 -0.16 -20.50
CA ILE A 69 18.42 0.20 -19.44
C ILE A 69 19.09 0.09 -18.07
N LYS A 70 19.78 -1.03 -17.81
CA LYS A 70 20.46 -1.29 -16.52
C LYS A 70 21.50 -0.21 -16.21
N SER A 71 22.27 0.23 -17.21
CA SER A 71 23.31 1.27 -17.04
C SER A 71 22.76 2.65 -16.62
N ARG A 72 21.46 2.87 -16.77
CA ARG A 72 20.78 4.11 -16.35
C ARG A 72 20.23 4.04 -14.92
N VAL A 73 20.24 2.87 -14.30
CA VAL A 73 19.79 2.68 -12.93
C VAL A 73 20.96 2.91 -11.98
N LYS A 74 20.77 3.76 -10.98
CA LYS A 74 21.72 3.94 -9.90
C LYS A 74 21.52 2.76 -8.92
N GLU A 75 22.40 1.75 -9.04
CA GLU A 75 22.26 0.52 -8.22
C GLU A 75 22.49 0.79 -6.72
N SER A 76 23.51 1.60 -6.37
CA SER A 76 23.75 2.02 -5.00
C SER A 76 23.03 3.33 -4.72
N ASP A 77 21.94 3.29 -4.00
CA ASP A 77 21.10 4.44 -3.71
C ASP A 77 20.44 4.32 -2.33
N GLN A 78 19.85 5.40 -1.86
CA GLN A 78 19.08 5.42 -0.62
C GLN A 78 17.88 6.36 -0.74
N SER A 79 16.79 5.99 -0.05
CA SER A 79 15.62 6.86 0.03
C SER A 79 15.86 8.04 0.98
N VAL A 80 15.08 9.11 0.79
CA VAL A 80 15.05 10.21 1.76
C VAL A 80 14.61 9.68 3.13
N PRO A 81 15.34 9.99 4.22
CA PRO A 81 14.98 9.53 5.56
C PRO A 81 13.59 10.00 5.98
N VAL A 82 12.79 9.10 6.54
CA VAL A 82 11.45 9.37 7.07
C VAL A 82 11.52 9.47 8.59
N PRO A 83 11.34 10.66 9.18
CA PRO A 83 11.36 10.82 10.63
C PRO A 83 10.09 10.21 11.25
N LYS A 84 10.30 9.42 12.33
CA LYS A 84 9.23 8.95 13.21
C LYS A 84 9.77 8.83 14.64
N GLY A 85 9.31 9.70 15.53
CA GLY A 85 9.77 9.78 16.90
C GLY A 85 11.29 10.04 17.00
N PRO A 86 12.05 9.19 17.73
CA PRO A 86 13.50 9.36 17.89
C PRO A 86 14.33 8.83 16.72
N TRP A 87 13.68 8.29 15.67
CA TRP A 87 14.31 7.59 14.58
C TRP A 87 14.02 8.24 13.22
N GLU A 88 14.91 7.96 12.27
CA GLU A 88 14.77 8.20 10.84
C GLU A 88 14.90 6.86 10.12
N TYR A 89 13.91 6.51 9.31
CA TYR A 89 13.81 5.25 8.57
C TYR A 89 14.10 5.48 7.10
N ARG A 90 14.84 4.58 6.46
CA ARG A 90 15.12 4.65 5.02
C ARG A 90 15.34 3.27 4.41
N LEU A 91 15.25 3.23 3.09
CA LEU A 91 15.68 2.12 2.27
C LEU A 91 17.05 2.41 1.69
N ARG A 92 17.85 1.37 1.55
CA ARG A 92 19.14 1.40 0.89
C ARG A 92 19.23 0.26 -0.12
N THR A 93 19.75 0.54 -1.32
CA THR A 93 20.10 -0.44 -2.33
C THR A 93 21.61 -0.52 -2.49
N GLY A 94 22.13 -1.58 -3.07
CA GLY A 94 23.57 -1.78 -3.29
C GLY A 94 23.85 -2.45 -4.63
N GLU A 95 25.07 -2.26 -5.12
CA GLU A 95 25.50 -2.87 -6.38
C GLU A 95 25.41 -4.39 -6.30
N GLY A 96 24.73 -5.00 -7.28
CA GLY A 96 24.53 -6.44 -7.36
C GLY A 96 23.49 -7.01 -6.40
N LEU A 97 22.87 -6.22 -5.54
CA LEU A 97 21.75 -6.63 -4.69
C LEU A 97 20.46 -6.65 -5.50
N GLN A 98 19.61 -7.63 -5.24
CA GLN A 98 18.30 -7.75 -5.90
C GLN A 98 17.21 -7.03 -5.13
N TYR A 99 17.33 -6.93 -3.82
CA TYR A 99 16.33 -6.39 -2.92
C TYR A 99 16.91 -5.24 -2.09
N PRO A 100 16.05 -4.35 -1.56
CA PRO A 100 16.48 -3.28 -0.65
C PRO A 100 16.85 -3.80 0.75
N ILE A 101 17.54 -2.92 1.48
CA ILE A 101 17.86 -3.08 2.89
C ILE A 101 17.13 -2.00 3.66
N HIS A 102 16.33 -2.37 4.63
CA HIS A 102 15.62 -1.46 5.53
C HIS A 102 16.52 -1.09 6.69
N VAL A 103 16.74 0.20 6.87
CA VAL A 103 17.62 0.72 7.93
C VAL A 103 16.92 1.83 8.71
N ARG A 104 17.37 2.03 9.95
CA ARG A 104 17.02 3.21 10.74
C ARG A 104 18.27 3.80 11.40
N GLN A 105 18.19 5.07 11.77
CA GLN A 105 19.21 5.75 12.55
C GLN A 105 18.56 6.65 13.59
N ARG A 106 19.29 6.99 14.66
CA ARG A 106 18.84 8.00 15.62
C ARG A 106 18.78 9.36 14.94
N ARG A 107 17.68 10.08 15.13
CA ARG A 107 17.43 11.39 14.53
C ARG A 107 18.58 12.35 14.79
N GLY A 108 19.16 12.93 13.74
CA GLY A 108 20.32 13.78 13.79
C GLY A 108 21.64 13.10 14.18
N GLN A 109 21.72 11.76 14.14
CA GLN A 109 22.92 10.98 14.47
C GLN A 109 23.25 9.96 13.37
N PRO A 110 23.81 10.38 12.23
CA PRO A 110 23.98 9.50 11.05
C PRO A 110 24.90 8.28 11.28
N HIS A 111 25.72 8.31 12.35
CA HIS A 111 26.62 7.18 12.68
C HIS A 111 25.97 6.08 13.54
N THR A 112 24.67 6.20 13.81
CA THR A 112 23.90 5.22 14.58
C THR A 112 23.02 4.34 13.71
N GLU A 113 23.36 4.22 12.41
CA GLU A 113 22.60 3.37 11.49
C GLU A 113 22.62 1.91 11.95
N GLU A 114 21.46 1.31 11.97
CA GLU A 114 21.24 -0.10 12.24
C GLU A 114 20.33 -0.71 11.17
N VAL A 115 20.62 -1.93 10.75
CA VAL A 115 19.80 -2.70 9.81
C VAL A 115 18.60 -3.24 10.56
N LEU A 116 17.41 -2.96 10.05
CA LEU A 116 16.15 -3.54 10.54
C LEU A 116 15.85 -4.86 9.84
N LEU A 117 16.03 -4.89 8.53
CA LEU A 117 15.76 -6.05 7.68
C LEU A 117 16.61 -5.96 6.41
N ASP A 118 17.32 -7.00 6.08
CA ASP A 118 17.93 -7.20 4.76
C ASP A 118 17.10 -8.22 3.98
N GLU A 119 16.39 -7.73 2.95
CA GLU A 119 15.56 -8.61 2.12
C GLU A 119 16.41 -9.62 1.33
N ASN A 120 17.67 -9.31 1.05
CA ASN A 120 18.57 -10.23 0.35
C ASN A 120 18.91 -11.45 1.23
N ASP A 121 19.11 -11.25 2.54
CA ASP A 121 19.34 -12.36 3.50
C ASP A 121 18.09 -13.24 3.62
N LEU A 122 16.88 -12.63 3.60
CA LEU A 122 15.63 -13.38 3.66
C LEU A 122 15.34 -14.16 2.37
N ALA A 123 15.78 -13.64 1.24
CA ALA A 123 15.62 -14.29 -0.06
C ALA A 123 16.61 -15.45 -0.27
N GLU A 124 17.65 -15.59 0.57
CA GLU A 124 18.67 -16.61 0.39
C GLU A 124 18.07 -18.02 0.43
N GLY A 125 18.29 -18.78 -0.64
CA GLY A 125 17.81 -20.17 -0.77
C GLY A 125 16.37 -20.31 -1.24
N SER A 126 15.67 -19.22 -1.54
CA SER A 126 14.33 -19.22 -2.13
C SER A 126 14.40 -18.92 -3.63
N ASP A 127 13.55 -19.56 -4.42
CA ASP A 127 13.40 -19.26 -5.86
C ASP A 127 12.62 -17.95 -6.10
N TYR A 128 11.88 -17.52 -5.11
CA TYR A 128 11.07 -16.29 -5.11
C TYR A 128 11.08 -15.64 -3.72
N PHE A 129 11.03 -14.32 -3.68
CA PHE A 129 10.84 -13.56 -2.44
C PHE A 129 10.10 -12.25 -2.74
N ALA A 130 9.13 -11.94 -1.93
CA ALA A 130 8.47 -10.62 -1.88
C ALA A 130 8.17 -10.24 -0.43
N LEU A 131 8.60 -9.05 -0.04
CA LEU A 131 8.17 -8.45 1.22
C LEU A 131 6.74 -7.92 1.05
N GLY A 132 5.84 -8.26 1.97
CA GLY A 132 4.49 -7.70 2.04
C GLY A 132 4.49 -6.39 2.82
N ASP A 133 4.22 -6.46 4.11
CA ASP A 133 4.25 -5.32 5.02
C ASP A 133 5.50 -5.34 5.89
N LEU A 134 5.94 -4.16 6.32
CA LEU A 134 6.96 -3.96 7.33
C LEU A 134 6.54 -2.82 8.25
N VAL A 135 6.31 -3.12 9.53
CA VAL A 135 5.82 -2.16 10.51
C VAL A 135 6.58 -2.28 11.83
N VAL A 136 7.06 -1.16 12.32
CA VAL A 136 7.72 -1.06 13.63
C VAL A 136 6.67 -0.71 14.69
N SER A 137 6.75 -1.35 15.85
CA SER A 137 5.85 -1.07 16.98
C SER A 137 5.92 0.40 17.43
N PRO A 138 4.88 0.95 18.08
CA PRO A 138 4.85 2.35 18.53
C PRO A 138 6.03 2.73 19.45
N ASP A 139 6.56 1.80 20.24
CA ASP A 139 7.75 2.01 21.09
C ASP A 139 9.09 1.81 20.35
N HIS A 140 9.05 1.50 19.06
CA HIS A 140 10.20 1.24 18.19
C HIS A 140 11.05 0.01 18.57
N ARG A 141 10.52 -0.89 19.38
CA ARG A 141 11.24 -2.08 19.86
C ARG A 141 11.04 -3.29 18.96
N PHE A 142 9.84 -3.51 18.47
CA PHE A 142 9.52 -4.70 17.69
C PHE A 142 9.34 -4.35 16.22
N LEU A 143 9.78 -5.25 15.35
CA LEU A 143 9.55 -5.22 13.92
C LEU A 143 8.62 -6.38 13.56
N ALA A 144 7.47 -6.09 12.97
CA ALA A 144 6.64 -7.10 12.33
C ALA A 144 6.73 -6.94 10.81
N TYR A 145 6.93 -8.04 10.11
CA TYR A 145 6.91 -8.06 8.65
C TYR A 145 6.22 -9.30 8.13
N THR A 146 5.75 -9.22 6.90
CA THR A 146 5.16 -10.34 6.18
C THR A 146 5.93 -10.60 4.89
N ALA A 147 6.12 -11.86 4.53
CA ALA A 147 6.88 -12.24 3.34
C ALA A 147 6.22 -13.42 2.61
N ASP A 148 6.29 -13.38 1.27
CA ASP A 148 5.92 -14.47 0.37
C ASP A 148 7.22 -15.03 -0.25
N THR A 149 7.45 -16.34 -0.06
CA THR A 149 8.61 -17.05 -0.60
C THR A 149 8.23 -18.06 -1.69
N GLU A 150 6.94 -18.13 -2.06
CA GLU A 150 6.41 -19.09 -3.05
C GLU A 150 5.88 -18.42 -4.32
N GLY A 151 5.62 -17.11 -4.27
CA GLY A 151 5.10 -16.32 -5.40
C GLY A 151 3.62 -16.51 -5.61
N ASP A 152 2.88 -16.72 -4.54
CA ASP A 152 1.46 -16.99 -4.60
C ASP A 152 0.58 -15.89 -3.94
N GLU A 153 1.23 -14.80 -3.49
CA GLU A 153 0.61 -13.65 -2.83
C GLU A 153 -0.06 -13.99 -1.49
N GLU A 154 0.35 -15.10 -0.86
CA GLU A 154 0.05 -15.42 0.52
C GLU A 154 1.28 -15.17 1.37
N TYR A 155 1.14 -14.34 2.39
CA TYR A 155 2.27 -13.87 3.20
C TYR A 155 2.31 -14.55 4.56
N ASP A 156 3.52 -14.79 5.05
CA ASP A 156 3.78 -15.36 6.38
C ASP A 156 4.30 -14.26 7.32
N LEU A 157 3.73 -14.15 8.53
CA LEU A 157 4.17 -13.19 9.55
C LEU A 157 5.46 -13.64 10.24
N THR A 158 6.34 -12.67 10.48
CA THR A 158 7.46 -12.78 11.42
C THR A 158 7.53 -11.52 12.28
N VAL A 159 7.75 -11.69 13.58
CA VAL A 159 7.98 -10.59 14.53
C VAL A 159 9.35 -10.75 15.19
N VAL A 160 10.13 -9.67 15.15
CA VAL A 160 11.51 -9.61 15.69
C VAL A 160 11.59 -8.59 16.81
N ASP A 161 12.23 -8.93 17.92
CA ASP A 161 12.67 -7.96 18.93
C ASP A 161 13.99 -7.31 18.44
N LEU A 162 13.93 -6.01 18.11
CA LEU A 162 15.05 -5.26 17.54
C LEU A 162 16.23 -5.05 18.54
N GLU A 163 15.98 -5.22 19.83
CA GLU A 163 17.03 -5.09 20.85
C GLU A 163 17.88 -6.37 20.95
N SER A 164 17.23 -7.54 20.90
CA SER A 164 17.92 -8.84 20.98
C SER A 164 18.26 -9.44 19.60
N GLY A 165 17.51 -9.05 18.56
CA GLY A 165 17.56 -9.68 17.23
C GLY A 165 16.83 -11.03 17.17
N GLU A 166 16.11 -11.42 18.22
CA GLU A 166 15.40 -12.70 18.28
C GLU A 166 14.05 -12.64 17.60
N VAL A 167 13.69 -13.69 16.85
CA VAL A 167 12.32 -13.89 16.36
C VAL A 167 11.46 -14.31 17.55
N ILE A 168 10.50 -13.48 17.91
CA ILE A 168 9.61 -13.68 19.06
C ILE A 168 8.24 -14.23 18.67
N ASP A 169 7.88 -14.15 17.38
CA ASP A 169 6.66 -14.75 16.84
C ASP A 169 6.81 -15.05 15.35
N SER A 170 6.16 -16.14 14.91
CA SER A 170 6.13 -16.54 13.50
C SER A 170 5.11 -17.65 13.24
N GLY A 171 4.88 -17.96 11.96
CA GLY A 171 4.06 -19.11 11.58
C GLY A 171 2.57 -18.81 11.40
N ILE A 172 2.17 -17.54 11.44
CA ILE A 172 0.86 -17.11 10.98
C ILE A 172 0.94 -16.95 9.46
N ARG A 173 0.07 -17.65 8.74
CA ARG A 173 0.09 -17.80 7.29
C ARG A 173 -1.22 -17.33 6.65
N GLN A 174 -1.22 -17.25 5.32
CA GLN A 174 -2.37 -16.86 4.50
C GLN A 174 -2.80 -15.41 4.76
N LEU A 175 -1.82 -14.55 4.99
CA LEU A 175 -2.06 -13.12 5.11
C LEU A 175 -2.09 -12.46 3.74
N SER A 176 -2.84 -11.37 3.63
CA SER A 176 -2.76 -10.37 2.57
C SER A 176 -2.06 -9.12 3.10
N TYR A 177 -1.99 -8.07 2.28
CA TYR A 177 -1.51 -6.76 2.72
C TYR A 177 -2.42 -6.16 3.80
N GLY A 178 -1.81 -5.51 4.76
CA GLY A 178 -2.45 -4.84 5.88
C GLY A 178 -2.00 -5.42 7.22
N LEU A 179 -1.06 -4.72 7.85
CA LEU A 179 -0.48 -5.07 9.14
C LEU A 179 -0.37 -3.81 10.00
N VAL A 180 -0.99 -3.81 11.18
CA VAL A 180 -1.04 -2.65 12.07
C VAL A 180 -0.84 -3.05 13.52
N TRP A 181 0.07 -2.36 14.21
CA TRP A 181 0.22 -2.46 15.65
C TRP A 181 -0.87 -1.68 16.38
N ALA A 182 -1.39 -2.25 17.47
CA ALA A 182 -2.05 -1.47 18.51
C ALA A 182 -0.98 -0.69 19.34
N ASN A 183 -1.42 0.34 20.06
CA ASN A 183 -0.52 1.14 20.89
C ASN A 183 -0.02 0.41 22.16
N ASP A 184 -0.56 -0.79 22.45
CA ASP A 184 -0.07 -1.66 23.51
C ASP A 184 1.26 -2.36 23.16
N CYS A 185 1.74 -2.22 21.93
CA CYS A 185 2.96 -2.86 21.39
C CYS A 185 2.96 -4.39 21.52
N GLN A 186 1.78 -5.01 21.67
CA GLN A 186 1.60 -6.45 21.82
C GLN A 186 0.58 -7.02 20.83
N SER A 187 -0.40 -6.21 20.44
CA SER A 187 -1.48 -6.65 19.55
C SER A 187 -1.22 -6.19 18.12
N LEU A 188 -1.36 -7.13 17.16
CA LEU A 188 -1.31 -6.89 15.73
C LEU A 188 -2.69 -7.13 15.10
N PHE A 189 -3.10 -6.25 14.21
CA PHE A 189 -4.25 -6.43 13.33
C PHE A 189 -3.76 -6.79 11.94
N MET A 190 -4.31 -7.87 11.39
CA MET A 190 -3.86 -8.46 10.13
C MET A 190 -5.04 -8.82 9.24
N VAL A 191 -4.78 -8.79 7.93
CA VAL A 191 -5.75 -9.18 6.91
C VAL A 191 -5.52 -10.63 6.50
N PHE A 192 -6.55 -11.46 6.61
CA PHE A 192 -6.55 -12.82 6.08
C PHE A 192 -7.35 -12.92 4.80
N THR A 193 -7.06 -13.96 4.01
CA THR A 193 -7.76 -14.26 2.76
C THR A 193 -8.72 -15.45 2.92
N ASP A 194 -9.74 -15.50 2.07
CA ASP A 194 -10.58 -16.68 1.88
C ASP A 194 -9.95 -17.72 0.92
N SER A 195 -10.63 -18.81 0.66
CA SER A 195 -10.14 -19.86 -0.25
C SER A 195 -9.95 -19.42 -1.71
N ALA A 196 -10.50 -18.28 -2.10
CA ALA A 196 -10.29 -17.63 -3.40
C ALA A 196 -9.20 -16.57 -3.37
N ARG A 197 -8.47 -16.44 -2.24
CA ARG A 197 -7.44 -15.44 -1.96
C ARG A 197 -7.97 -14.00 -1.94
N ARG A 198 -9.27 -13.83 -1.64
CA ARG A 198 -9.85 -12.53 -1.42
C ARG A 198 -9.61 -12.11 0.04
N PRO A 199 -9.07 -10.91 0.33
CA PRO A 199 -9.04 -10.34 1.68
C PRO A 199 -10.46 -10.24 2.23
N ASP A 200 -10.80 -11.03 3.25
CA ASP A 200 -12.18 -11.18 3.73
C ASP A 200 -12.37 -10.94 5.22
N ARG A 201 -11.29 -10.93 6.02
CA ARG A 201 -11.42 -10.75 7.46
C ARG A 201 -10.20 -10.08 8.09
N ILE A 202 -10.47 -9.38 9.19
CA ILE A 202 -9.44 -8.82 10.08
C ILE A 202 -9.37 -9.65 11.35
N VAL A 203 -8.16 -10.04 11.70
CA VAL A 203 -7.85 -10.80 12.91
C VAL A 203 -6.89 -10.00 13.78
N ARG A 204 -7.17 -9.98 15.10
CA ARG A 204 -6.24 -9.50 16.11
C ARG A 204 -5.46 -10.67 16.67
N HIS A 205 -4.16 -10.57 16.64
CA HIS A 205 -3.21 -11.49 17.23
C HIS A 205 -2.45 -10.81 18.39
N VAL A 206 -2.14 -11.53 19.45
CA VAL A 206 -1.28 -11.06 20.52
C VAL A 206 0.08 -11.75 20.40
N VAL A 207 1.10 -10.98 20.11
CA VAL A 207 2.47 -11.46 19.85
C VAL A 207 2.98 -12.40 20.95
N GLY A 208 3.52 -13.53 20.53
CA GLY A 208 4.01 -14.58 21.42
C GLY A 208 2.93 -15.52 21.98
N ARG A 209 1.68 -15.34 21.56
CA ARG A 209 0.58 -16.25 21.91
C ARG A 209 0.28 -17.25 20.80
N SER A 210 -0.45 -18.30 21.15
CA SER A 210 -0.90 -19.27 20.16
C SER A 210 -1.93 -18.67 19.20
N ASN A 211 -1.82 -18.96 17.90
CA ASN A 211 -2.81 -18.57 16.89
C ASN A 211 -4.23 -19.07 17.17
N SER A 212 -4.38 -20.09 18.05
CA SER A 212 -5.69 -20.55 18.50
C SER A 212 -6.40 -19.58 19.47
N GLU A 213 -5.68 -18.57 19.94
CA GLU A 213 -6.20 -17.49 20.79
C GLU A 213 -6.56 -16.24 19.99
N ASP A 214 -6.34 -16.26 18.68
CA ASP A 214 -6.59 -15.14 17.80
C ASP A 214 -8.09 -14.82 17.74
N PHE A 215 -8.39 -13.52 17.64
CA PHE A 215 -9.75 -13.03 17.64
C PHE A 215 -10.10 -12.40 16.29
N THR A 216 -11.12 -12.94 15.60
CA THR A 216 -11.65 -12.31 14.40
C THR A 216 -12.44 -11.07 14.77
N VAL A 217 -11.91 -9.91 14.39
CA VAL A 217 -12.49 -8.59 14.66
C VAL A 217 -13.58 -8.24 13.66
N PHE A 218 -13.37 -8.61 12.40
CA PHE A 218 -14.27 -8.29 11.30
C PHE A 218 -14.25 -9.38 10.23
N THR A 219 -15.41 -9.65 9.64
CA THR A 219 -15.54 -10.55 8.49
C THR A 219 -16.47 -9.93 7.45
N GLU A 220 -16.06 -9.94 6.18
CA GLU A 220 -16.82 -9.46 5.04
C GLU A 220 -17.43 -10.64 4.26
N PRO A 221 -18.73 -10.89 4.38
CA PRO A 221 -19.38 -12.01 3.73
C PRO A 221 -19.68 -11.78 2.24
N ASP A 222 -19.69 -10.52 1.77
CA ASP A 222 -19.99 -10.18 0.38
C ASP A 222 -18.73 -10.27 -0.47
N GLU A 223 -18.67 -11.25 -1.37
CA GLU A 223 -17.51 -11.51 -2.24
C GLU A 223 -17.14 -10.35 -3.19
N ARG A 224 -18.00 -9.33 -3.32
CA ARG A 224 -17.72 -8.13 -4.12
C ARG A 224 -16.82 -7.14 -3.37
N PHE A 225 -16.63 -7.30 -2.07
CA PHE A 225 -15.87 -6.40 -1.21
C PHE A 225 -14.56 -7.03 -0.75
N TRP A 226 -13.57 -6.21 -0.61
CA TRP A 226 -12.23 -6.54 -0.11
C TRP A 226 -11.99 -5.76 1.17
N VAL A 227 -11.39 -6.42 2.14
CA VAL A 227 -11.12 -5.82 3.45
C VAL A 227 -9.68 -5.36 3.51
N GLY A 228 -9.47 -4.19 4.13
CA GLY A 228 -8.16 -3.66 4.44
C GLY A 228 -8.08 -3.19 5.89
N VAL A 229 -6.87 -3.08 6.42
CA VAL A 229 -6.61 -2.48 7.73
C VAL A 229 -5.45 -1.49 7.64
N GLY A 230 -5.56 -0.35 8.32
CA GLY A 230 -4.53 0.69 8.37
C GLY A 230 -4.57 1.46 9.68
N GLY A 231 -3.50 2.17 10.01
CA GLY A 231 -3.48 3.09 11.15
C GLY A 231 -3.77 4.53 10.71
N THR A 232 -4.44 5.32 11.55
CA THR A 232 -4.48 6.78 11.33
C THR A 232 -3.11 7.37 11.61
N ARG A 233 -2.72 8.47 10.89
CA ARG A 233 -1.45 9.17 11.14
C ARG A 233 -1.32 9.64 12.59
N SER A 234 -2.43 9.97 13.22
CA SER A 234 -2.49 10.34 14.64
C SER A 234 -2.21 9.18 15.60
N GLU A 235 -2.07 7.95 15.11
CA GLU A 235 -1.92 6.71 15.88
C GLU A 235 -3.09 6.46 16.88
N ARG A 236 -4.20 7.21 16.73
CA ARG A 236 -5.36 7.10 17.63
C ARG A 236 -6.26 5.93 17.30
N PHE A 237 -6.39 5.60 16.01
CA PHE A 237 -7.30 4.57 15.54
C PHE A 237 -6.64 3.61 14.57
N VAL A 238 -7.04 2.35 14.67
CA VAL A 238 -6.96 1.37 13.60
C VAL A 238 -8.23 1.49 12.76
N VAL A 239 -8.09 1.64 11.47
CA VAL A 239 -9.18 1.76 10.50
C VAL A 239 -9.33 0.45 9.75
N ILE A 240 -10.53 -0.13 9.81
CA ILE A 240 -10.91 -1.23 8.93
C ILE A 240 -11.70 -0.64 7.78
N SER A 241 -11.33 -0.97 6.55
CA SER A 241 -12.08 -0.62 5.35
C SER A 241 -12.63 -1.88 4.67
N SER A 242 -13.85 -1.80 4.15
CA SER A 242 -14.42 -2.80 3.25
C SER A 242 -14.86 -2.09 1.99
N GLU A 243 -14.21 -2.42 0.87
CA GLU A 243 -14.32 -1.67 -0.38
C GLU A 243 -14.64 -2.57 -1.57
N SER A 244 -15.55 -2.11 -2.40
CA SER A 244 -15.77 -2.62 -3.75
C SER A 244 -15.29 -1.56 -4.76
N LYS A 245 -15.48 -1.81 -6.06
CA LYS A 245 -15.11 -0.82 -7.09
C LYS A 245 -15.93 0.49 -7.04
N THR A 246 -17.04 0.52 -6.33
CA THR A 246 -18.00 1.65 -6.36
C THR A 246 -18.62 1.96 -5.01
N SER A 247 -18.25 1.25 -3.96
CA SER A 247 -18.83 1.47 -2.63
C SER A 247 -17.82 1.10 -1.56
N SER A 248 -17.81 1.85 -0.47
CA SER A 248 -16.95 1.61 0.69
C SER A 248 -17.70 1.70 2.01
N GLU A 249 -17.09 1.16 3.05
CA GLU A 249 -17.55 1.20 4.43
C GLU A 249 -16.32 1.15 5.35
N CYS A 250 -16.30 1.96 6.41
CA CYS A 250 -15.17 2.05 7.33
C CYS A 250 -15.62 1.90 8.78
N TRP A 251 -14.75 1.23 9.57
CA TRP A 251 -14.89 1.12 11.03
C TRP A 251 -13.61 1.62 11.71
N LEU A 252 -13.77 2.13 12.92
CA LEU A 252 -12.69 2.61 13.77
C LEU A 252 -12.56 1.72 15.00
N LEU A 253 -11.32 1.34 15.31
CA LEU A 253 -10.93 0.71 16.58
C LEU A 253 -10.02 1.67 17.34
N ASP A 254 -10.24 1.84 18.64
CA ASP A 254 -9.31 2.62 19.47
C ASP A 254 -7.97 1.88 19.56
N ALA A 255 -6.91 2.44 19.00
CA ALA A 255 -5.59 1.82 19.00
C ALA A 255 -4.97 1.67 20.42
N ASN A 256 -5.48 2.40 21.42
CA ASN A 256 -5.08 2.26 22.83
C ASN A 256 -5.86 1.17 23.58
N VAL A 257 -6.93 0.64 22.98
CA VAL A 257 -7.79 -0.38 23.57
C VAL A 257 -7.97 -1.49 22.54
N SER A 258 -6.97 -2.36 22.44
CA SER A 258 -6.86 -3.37 21.36
C SER A 258 -8.02 -4.37 21.30
N ASP A 259 -8.82 -4.49 22.36
CA ASP A 259 -10.03 -5.31 22.45
C ASP A 259 -11.33 -4.50 22.32
N SER A 260 -11.26 -3.24 21.89
CA SER A 260 -12.44 -2.41 21.63
C SER A 260 -13.29 -2.96 20.48
N GLU A 261 -14.60 -2.73 20.55
CA GLU A 261 -15.51 -3.05 19.45
C GLU A 261 -15.34 -2.05 18.30
N PRO A 262 -15.38 -2.50 17.04
CA PRO A 262 -15.30 -1.60 15.89
C PRO A 262 -16.51 -0.65 15.82
N LEU A 263 -16.25 0.66 15.77
CA LEU A 263 -17.26 1.70 15.56
C LEU A 263 -17.47 1.92 14.06
N LEU A 264 -18.66 1.63 13.55
CA LEU A 264 -19.04 1.93 12.16
C LEU A 264 -19.13 3.45 11.96
N VAL A 265 -18.47 3.97 10.91
CA VAL A 265 -18.52 5.39 10.56
C VAL A 265 -19.81 5.72 9.80
N GLU A 266 -20.05 5.06 8.67
CA GLU A 266 -21.29 5.22 7.88
C GLU A 266 -21.59 3.90 7.18
N PRO A 267 -22.85 3.39 7.24
CA PRO A 267 -23.23 2.17 6.53
C PRO A 267 -23.05 2.30 5.01
N ARG A 268 -22.58 1.22 4.40
CA ARG A 268 -22.41 1.17 2.94
C ARG A 268 -23.72 1.38 2.19
N ARG A 269 -23.63 2.09 1.10
CA ARG A 269 -24.71 2.29 0.13
C ARG A 269 -24.16 2.06 -1.27
N ASN A 270 -24.97 1.53 -2.15
CA ASN A 270 -24.54 1.32 -3.53
C ASN A 270 -24.13 2.65 -4.20
N GLY A 271 -22.95 2.70 -4.77
CA GLY A 271 -22.39 3.90 -5.40
C GLY A 271 -21.85 4.95 -4.43
N HIS A 272 -21.83 4.67 -3.14
CA HIS A 272 -21.27 5.56 -2.13
C HIS A 272 -19.86 5.13 -1.73
N GLU A 273 -18.90 5.99 -2.01
CA GLU A 273 -17.50 5.84 -1.66
C GLU A 273 -17.10 6.89 -0.63
N TYR A 274 -16.39 6.49 0.41
CA TYR A 274 -15.79 7.43 1.35
C TYR A 274 -14.54 6.86 2.01
N ARG A 275 -13.66 7.76 2.46
CA ARG A 275 -12.47 7.47 3.26
C ARG A 275 -12.42 8.37 4.46
N VAL A 276 -11.73 7.95 5.51
CA VAL A 276 -11.67 8.67 6.79
C VAL A 276 -10.24 8.98 7.19
N CYS A 277 -10.02 10.19 7.72
CA CYS A 277 -8.80 10.59 8.41
C CYS A 277 -9.16 11.15 9.78
N HIS A 278 -8.33 10.93 10.79
CA HIS A 278 -8.53 11.48 12.13
C HIS A 278 -7.74 12.75 12.34
N GLN A 279 -8.40 13.79 12.89
CA GLN A 279 -7.76 15.05 13.25
C GLN A 279 -8.35 15.62 14.55
N GLY A 280 -7.56 15.64 15.62
CA GLY A 280 -8.00 16.19 16.92
C GLY A 280 -9.19 15.45 17.50
N ASP A 281 -10.33 16.12 17.58
CA ASP A 281 -11.61 15.60 18.09
C ASP A 281 -12.64 15.25 17.01
N ARG A 282 -12.21 15.18 15.74
CA ARG A 282 -13.07 14.95 14.57
C ARG A 282 -12.50 13.95 13.58
N LEU A 283 -13.37 13.45 12.73
CA LEU A 283 -13.01 12.80 11.48
C LEU A 283 -13.12 13.79 10.33
N LEU A 284 -12.16 13.73 9.40
CA LEU A 284 -12.26 14.28 8.07
C LEU A 284 -12.69 13.11 7.15
N ILE A 285 -13.75 13.34 6.38
CA ILE A 285 -14.35 12.31 5.53
C ILE A 285 -14.37 12.83 4.10
N LEU A 286 -13.59 12.20 3.23
CA LEU A 286 -13.65 12.41 1.80
C LEU A 286 -14.74 11.51 1.23
N THR A 287 -15.76 12.08 0.59
CA THR A 287 -16.93 11.30 0.14
C THR A 287 -17.48 11.79 -1.20
N ASN A 288 -18.04 10.84 -1.99
CA ASN A 288 -18.79 11.14 -3.20
C ASN A 288 -20.30 11.30 -2.95
N ASP A 289 -20.75 11.33 -1.69
CA ASP A 289 -22.16 11.54 -1.35
C ASP A 289 -22.66 12.88 -1.91
N ASN A 290 -23.60 12.84 -2.87
CA ASN A 290 -24.07 13.99 -3.66
C ASN A 290 -22.93 14.82 -4.31
N ALA A 291 -21.80 14.20 -4.64
CA ALA A 291 -20.58 14.87 -5.07
C ALA A 291 -19.75 13.95 -6.01
N VAL A 292 -20.03 13.97 -7.32
CA VAL A 292 -19.36 13.06 -8.28
C VAL A 292 -17.85 13.23 -8.31
N ASP A 293 -17.33 14.44 -8.06
CA ASP A 293 -15.90 14.75 -7.96
C ASP A 293 -15.41 14.80 -6.50
N PHE A 294 -16.18 14.20 -5.60
CA PHE A 294 -15.98 14.19 -4.15
C PHE A 294 -16.13 15.56 -3.47
N ARG A 295 -16.31 15.52 -2.19
CA ARG A 295 -16.33 16.65 -1.25
C ARG A 295 -15.69 16.25 0.06
N LEU A 296 -15.18 17.22 0.82
CA LEU A 296 -14.63 17.00 2.15
C LEU A 296 -15.64 17.45 3.20
N VAL A 297 -15.95 16.56 4.14
CA VAL A 297 -16.81 16.86 5.29
C VAL A 297 -16.06 16.50 6.59
N GLU A 298 -16.54 17.01 7.71
CA GLU A 298 -16.13 16.59 9.05
C GLU A 298 -17.27 15.95 9.82
N ALA A 299 -16.94 15.08 10.77
CA ALA A 299 -17.89 14.46 11.70
C ALA A 299 -17.30 14.35 13.12
N PRO A 300 -18.15 14.40 14.18
CA PRO A 300 -17.69 14.15 15.54
C PRO A 300 -17.34 12.67 15.74
N LEU A 301 -16.38 12.39 16.62
CA LEU A 301 -15.90 11.01 16.87
C LEU A 301 -16.98 10.11 17.51
N GLU A 302 -17.81 10.66 18.38
CA GLU A 302 -18.82 9.90 19.11
C GLU A 302 -20.01 9.44 18.25
N ASP A 303 -20.32 10.19 17.18
CA ASP A 303 -21.42 9.89 16.26
C ASP A 303 -21.04 10.34 14.84
N PRO A 304 -20.18 9.55 14.16
CA PRO A 304 -19.59 9.95 12.89
C PRO A 304 -20.51 9.78 11.68
N GLY A 305 -21.75 9.33 11.86
CA GLY A 305 -22.71 9.06 10.80
C GLY A 305 -23.07 10.29 9.96
N SER A 306 -23.54 10.06 8.75
CA SER A 306 -23.77 11.09 7.73
C SER A 306 -24.77 12.18 8.15
N SER A 307 -25.64 11.91 9.14
CA SER A 307 -26.53 12.92 9.72
C SER A 307 -25.82 14.07 10.43
N ASN A 308 -24.57 13.85 10.84
CA ASN A 308 -23.74 14.80 11.58
C ASN A 308 -22.61 15.41 10.72
N TRP A 309 -22.58 15.07 9.44
CA TRP A 309 -21.56 15.59 8.54
C TRP A 309 -21.73 17.09 8.30
N ARG A 310 -20.64 17.84 8.48
CA ARG A 310 -20.54 19.26 8.15
C ARG A 310 -19.55 19.46 7.01
N GLU A 311 -19.96 20.20 6.00
CA GLU A 311 -19.14 20.45 4.81
C GLU A 311 -17.96 21.38 5.13
N ILE A 312 -16.75 20.96 4.73
CA ILE A 312 -15.51 21.76 4.77
C ILE A 312 -15.19 22.27 3.37
N ILE A 313 -15.12 21.37 2.38
CA ILE A 313 -14.90 21.71 0.98
C ILE A 313 -16.09 21.15 0.19
N PRO A 314 -16.93 22.01 -0.41
CA PRO A 314 -18.06 21.58 -1.21
C PRO A 314 -17.63 20.90 -2.51
N HIS A 315 -18.53 20.15 -3.09
CA HIS A 315 -18.36 19.63 -4.45
C HIS A 315 -18.17 20.79 -5.45
N ARG A 316 -17.21 20.64 -6.35
CA ARG A 316 -16.91 21.58 -7.43
C ARG A 316 -16.81 20.80 -8.74
N GLU A 317 -17.67 21.11 -9.69
CA GLU A 317 -17.66 20.45 -10.99
C GLU A 317 -16.30 20.63 -11.69
N GLY A 318 -15.69 19.51 -12.12
CA GLY A 318 -14.39 19.49 -12.78
C GLY A 318 -13.18 19.68 -11.84
N VAL A 319 -13.42 19.71 -10.52
CA VAL A 319 -12.35 19.70 -9.52
C VAL A 319 -12.53 18.48 -8.64
N ARG A 320 -11.79 17.43 -8.93
CA ARG A 320 -11.83 16.18 -8.15
C ARG A 320 -10.94 16.29 -6.93
N ILE A 321 -11.47 15.98 -5.75
CA ILE A 321 -10.66 15.75 -4.57
C ILE A 321 -10.21 14.27 -4.60
N GLU A 322 -8.91 14.04 -4.60
CA GLU A 322 -8.33 12.71 -4.74
C GLU A 322 -7.89 12.13 -3.39
N ASP A 323 -7.33 12.97 -2.50
CA ASP A 323 -6.84 12.53 -1.20
C ASP A 323 -6.87 13.65 -0.16
N VAL A 324 -6.78 13.24 1.12
CA VAL A 324 -6.74 14.14 2.28
C VAL A 324 -5.72 13.65 3.30
N ASP A 325 -4.72 14.47 3.58
CA ASP A 325 -3.72 14.24 4.61
C ASP A 325 -3.99 15.07 5.85
N ALA A 326 -4.37 14.42 6.94
CA ALA A 326 -4.65 15.09 8.22
C ALA A 326 -3.42 15.11 9.12
N PHE A 327 -2.99 16.29 9.52
CA PHE A 327 -1.96 16.53 10.54
C PHE A 327 -2.59 17.22 11.75
N GLU A 328 -1.89 17.33 12.85
CA GLU A 328 -2.43 17.90 14.10
C GLU A 328 -3.04 19.29 13.90
N THR A 329 -2.38 20.15 13.15
CA THR A 329 -2.74 21.57 13.02
C THR A 329 -3.00 22.04 11.59
N PHE A 330 -2.83 21.19 10.61
CA PHE A 330 -3.13 21.48 9.21
C PHE A 330 -3.64 20.25 8.46
N THR A 331 -4.22 20.51 7.31
CA THR A 331 -4.68 19.46 6.39
C THR A 331 -4.12 19.78 5.01
N VAL A 332 -3.69 18.77 4.27
CA VAL A 332 -3.37 18.90 2.85
C VAL A 332 -4.41 18.13 2.05
N VAL A 333 -5.00 18.80 1.07
CA VAL A 333 -5.98 18.21 0.15
C VAL A 333 -5.35 18.12 -1.22
N THR A 334 -5.27 16.91 -1.75
CA THR A 334 -4.83 16.68 -3.12
C THR A 334 -6.04 16.76 -4.03
N GLU A 335 -6.04 17.73 -4.92
CA GLU A 335 -7.07 17.97 -5.91
C GLU A 335 -6.52 17.75 -7.32
N ARG A 336 -7.41 17.43 -8.27
CA ARG A 336 -7.09 17.43 -9.70
C ARG A 336 -7.99 18.44 -10.42
N ARG A 337 -7.35 19.43 -11.05
CA ARG A 337 -8.01 20.50 -11.81
C ARG A 337 -7.44 20.51 -13.23
N ASP A 338 -8.27 20.43 -14.25
CA ASP A 338 -7.84 20.36 -15.65
C ASP A 338 -6.75 19.29 -15.89
N ALA A 339 -6.91 18.12 -15.25
CA ALA A 339 -5.97 17.00 -15.23
C ALA A 339 -4.63 17.24 -14.52
N ILE A 340 -4.40 18.39 -13.89
CA ILE A 340 -3.18 18.73 -13.15
C ILE A 340 -3.44 18.59 -11.65
N PRO A 341 -2.54 17.91 -10.88
CA PRO A 341 -2.65 17.83 -9.43
C PRO A 341 -2.38 19.18 -8.78
N VAL A 342 -3.11 19.48 -7.70
CA VAL A 342 -2.95 20.67 -6.87
C VAL A 342 -2.89 20.23 -5.42
N LEU A 343 -1.84 20.61 -4.71
CA LEU A 343 -1.71 20.39 -3.28
C LEU A 343 -2.16 21.64 -2.53
N HIS A 344 -3.34 21.56 -1.92
CA HIS A 344 -3.98 22.66 -1.19
C HIS A 344 -3.78 22.46 0.32
N VAL A 345 -3.05 23.36 0.96
CA VAL A 345 -2.76 23.36 2.39
C VAL A 345 -3.75 24.24 3.14
N MET A 346 -4.43 23.67 4.13
CA MET A 346 -5.34 24.37 5.05
C MET A 346 -4.71 24.38 6.44
N ASP A 347 -4.12 25.50 6.82
CA ASP A 347 -3.48 25.68 8.13
C ASP A 347 -4.49 26.18 9.16
N HIS A 348 -4.99 25.29 10.00
CA HIS A 348 -6.02 25.60 11.00
C HIS A 348 -5.47 26.45 12.15
N SER A 349 -4.19 26.33 12.47
CA SER A 349 -3.57 27.08 13.57
C SER A 349 -3.40 28.55 13.28
N LEU A 350 -3.17 28.92 12.00
CA LEU A 350 -3.02 30.30 11.55
C LEU A 350 -4.22 30.81 10.75
N ASN A 351 -5.27 29.98 10.61
CA ASN A 351 -6.46 30.28 9.78
C ASN A 351 -6.06 30.76 8.37
N ARG A 352 -5.17 29.99 7.72
CA ARG A 352 -4.58 30.34 6.43
C ARG A 352 -4.67 29.16 5.48
N GLU A 353 -4.87 29.46 4.20
CA GLU A 353 -4.86 28.48 3.12
C GLU A 353 -3.92 28.94 2.01
N PHE A 354 -3.24 27.98 1.38
CA PHE A 354 -2.40 28.23 0.22
C PHE A 354 -2.22 26.98 -0.63
N GLU A 355 -1.89 27.18 -1.89
CA GLU A 355 -1.52 26.09 -2.80
C GLU A 355 0.00 26.02 -2.94
N ILE A 356 0.53 24.81 -2.96
CA ILE A 356 1.96 24.59 -3.24
C ILE A 356 2.17 24.84 -4.73
N ARG A 357 3.04 25.82 -5.04
CA ARG A 357 3.32 26.18 -6.42
C ARG A 357 4.27 25.19 -7.07
N MET A 358 3.93 24.79 -8.30
CA MET A 358 4.77 23.98 -9.18
C MET A 358 5.19 24.83 -10.37
N ASP A 359 6.47 24.74 -10.76
CA ASP A 359 7.02 25.62 -11.81
C ASP A 359 6.72 25.13 -13.23
N GLU A 360 6.43 23.82 -13.39
CA GLU A 360 6.19 23.23 -14.70
C GLU A 360 4.69 23.16 -15.01
N PRO A 361 4.32 23.27 -16.30
CA PRO A 361 2.91 23.27 -16.69
C PRO A 361 2.25 21.89 -16.66
N VAL A 362 3.03 20.81 -16.73
CA VAL A 362 2.56 19.42 -16.72
C VAL A 362 3.49 18.59 -15.82
N PHE A 363 2.95 18.05 -14.77
CA PHE A 363 3.68 17.31 -13.75
C PHE A 363 2.74 16.35 -13.03
N GLU A 364 3.29 15.45 -12.24
CA GLU A 364 2.59 14.69 -11.21
C GLU A 364 3.13 15.10 -9.84
N ALA A 365 2.26 15.29 -8.88
CA ALA A 365 2.61 15.58 -7.49
C ALA A 365 1.59 14.96 -6.55
N GLY A 366 2.06 14.47 -5.40
CA GLY A 366 1.20 13.86 -4.39
C GLY A 366 1.91 13.73 -3.05
N SER A 367 1.15 13.40 -2.00
CA SER A 367 1.70 13.21 -0.65
C SER A 367 2.86 12.21 -0.67
N GLY A 368 3.96 12.56 0.00
CA GLY A 368 5.10 11.69 0.22
C GLY A 368 5.02 10.96 1.56
N ALA A 369 6.16 10.44 2.02
CA ALA A 369 6.25 9.75 3.31
C ALA A 369 6.18 10.74 4.48
N ASN A 370 5.00 10.89 5.07
CA ASN A 370 4.68 11.77 6.20
C ASN A 370 4.24 10.94 7.40
N ALA A 371 5.19 10.41 8.19
CA ALA A 371 4.87 9.51 9.30
C ALA A 371 4.45 10.25 10.59
N GLU A 372 4.90 11.48 10.81
CA GLU A 372 4.60 12.23 12.02
C GLU A 372 3.30 13.04 11.90
N TYR A 373 2.42 12.91 12.89
CA TYR A 373 1.18 13.68 12.97
C TYR A 373 1.41 15.11 13.47
N ALA A 374 2.20 15.25 14.53
CA ALA A 374 2.54 16.52 15.16
C ALA A 374 3.76 17.17 14.49
N THR A 375 3.63 17.51 13.22
CA THR A 375 4.68 18.19 12.44
C THR A 375 4.15 19.46 11.78
N ARG A 376 5.04 20.34 11.36
CA ARG A 376 4.75 21.52 10.51
C ARG A 376 5.42 21.40 9.13
N ILE A 377 6.04 20.25 8.86
CA ILE A 377 6.67 19.94 7.57
C ILE A 377 5.75 18.99 6.81
N PHE A 378 5.40 19.35 5.60
CA PHE A 378 4.70 18.47 4.65
C PHE A 378 5.65 18.05 3.55
N ARG A 379 5.80 16.75 3.37
CA ARG A 379 6.61 16.14 2.33
C ARG A 379 5.73 15.68 1.17
N TYR A 380 6.16 15.98 -0.06
CA TYR A 380 5.48 15.51 -1.25
C TYR A 380 6.45 15.01 -2.32
N GLY A 381 5.98 14.05 -3.13
CA GLY A 381 6.67 13.59 -4.33
C GLY A 381 6.31 14.47 -5.51
N TYR A 382 7.27 14.68 -6.41
CA TYR A 382 7.10 15.42 -7.65
C TYR A 382 7.87 14.75 -8.78
N THR A 383 7.29 14.73 -9.97
CA THR A 383 7.98 14.32 -11.20
C THR A 383 7.34 14.98 -12.40
N SER A 384 8.11 15.14 -13.48
CA SER A 384 7.63 15.66 -14.77
C SER A 384 8.31 14.96 -15.94
N MET A 385 8.04 15.42 -17.14
CA MET A 385 8.74 14.93 -18.34
C MET A 385 10.21 15.36 -18.39
N VAL A 386 10.63 16.34 -17.59
CA VAL A 386 12.01 16.88 -17.57
C VAL A 386 12.63 16.84 -16.18
N THR A 387 11.83 16.72 -15.12
CA THR A 387 12.30 16.58 -13.74
C THR A 387 12.10 15.14 -13.28
N PRO A 388 13.18 14.42 -12.89
CA PRO A 388 13.08 13.06 -12.37
C PRO A 388 12.30 13.03 -11.05
N PRO A 389 11.86 11.84 -10.57
CA PRO A 389 11.22 11.69 -9.28
C PRO A 389 12.04 12.35 -8.18
N SER A 390 11.43 13.32 -7.51
CA SER A 390 12.06 14.19 -6.49
C SER A 390 11.17 14.30 -5.27
N THR A 391 11.78 14.45 -4.10
CA THR A 391 11.07 14.68 -2.84
C THR A 391 11.27 16.11 -2.38
N TYR A 392 10.16 16.77 -2.07
CA TYR A 392 10.17 18.15 -1.57
C TYR A 392 9.54 18.23 -0.18
N GLU A 393 9.97 19.19 0.61
CA GLU A 393 9.41 19.53 1.90
C GLU A 393 8.92 20.97 1.92
N VAL A 394 7.73 21.18 2.45
CA VAL A 394 7.14 22.51 2.69
C VAL A 394 7.04 22.73 4.19
N ASP A 395 7.68 23.77 4.66
CA ASP A 395 7.44 24.31 6.00
C ASP A 395 6.13 25.09 5.96
N VAL A 396 5.11 24.58 6.64
CA VAL A 396 3.76 25.15 6.62
C VAL A 396 3.74 26.51 7.33
N ASP A 397 4.63 26.82 8.26
CA ASP A 397 4.68 28.11 8.94
C ASP A 397 5.19 29.24 8.05
N THR A 398 6.24 28.95 7.29
CA THR A 398 6.94 29.93 6.46
C THR A 398 6.53 29.87 4.99
N CYS A 399 5.88 28.82 4.55
CA CYS A 399 5.60 28.48 3.16
C CYS A 399 6.89 28.33 2.31
N LEU A 400 8.02 28.05 2.95
CA LEU A 400 9.28 27.80 2.25
C LEU A 400 9.35 26.36 1.77
N LEU A 401 9.85 26.21 0.55
CA LEU A 401 10.09 24.95 -0.10
C LEU A 401 11.56 24.55 0.05
N TYR A 402 11.81 23.33 0.45
CA TYR A 402 13.12 22.70 0.50
C TYR A 402 13.13 21.47 -0.39
N THR A 403 14.23 21.27 -1.12
CA THR A 403 14.48 19.98 -1.78
C THR A 403 15.11 19.03 -0.77
N SER A 404 14.53 17.87 -0.60
CA SER A 404 15.11 16.80 0.18
C SER A 404 15.76 15.82 -0.79
N ASP A 405 16.96 16.16 -1.25
CA ASP A 405 17.72 15.28 -2.14
C ASP A 405 18.59 14.35 -1.30
N ALA A 406 18.38 13.05 -1.39
CA ALA A 406 19.23 12.03 -0.78
C ALA A 406 20.54 11.80 -1.58
N ALA A 407 20.80 12.61 -2.60
CA ALA A 407 21.75 12.28 -3.66
C ALA A 407 23.03 13.16 -3.72
N ASP A 408 23.16 14.20 -2.90
CA ASP A 408 24.33 15.11 -2.97
C ASP A 408 25.04 15.23 -1.60
N GLU A 409 25.74 14.18 -1.18
CA GLU A 409 26.96 14.31 -0.35
C GLU A 409 27.95 13.20 -0.68
#